data_1c065d66ea21d659e516fa52db40d3ed
#
_entry.id   1c065d66ea21d659e516fa52db40d3ed
#
_cell.length_a   1.000
_cell.length_b   1.000
_cell.length_c   1.000
_cell.angle_alpha   90.00
_cell.angle_beta   90.00
_cell.angle_gamma   90.00
#
_symmetry.space_group_name_H-M   'P 1'
#
loop_
_entity.id
_entity.type
_entity.pdbx_description
1 polymer ?
#
loop_
_entity_poly.entity_id
_entity_poly.type
_entity_poly.pdbx_seq_one_letter_code
_entity_poly.pdbx_strand_id
1 'polypeptide(L)'
;MATVSVLMSVYQSENAEYLHRSLQSVWDDQTLKPSQIVLIIDGPIGKELQQVVDSWKNKLGDVLCVVENEVNLGLTKSLNKGLQHITSEYIARTDSDDISMPSRFELQSTYLDTHPDIDIMGGSMQEFNDTNDCINVRHYPLTHEESSKYIVKASPLAHPSVMMRKKIFDGGLRYNEKYRTSQDIALWYDALLAGYHIANIDDIVLLFRQSGDVFKRRGRAKAWNEFKIYMNGIYRLKGLLTLNYIYPIARLIFRMMPDGIIKLIYQSKMRNKMLKR
;
A
#
# COMPACT_ATOMS: atom_id res chain seq x y z
N MET A 1 -15.74 4.37 -19.98
CA MET A 1 -14.50 4.30 -19.17
C MET A 1 -14.93 4.11 -17.74
N ALA A 2 -14.33 3.16 -17.08
CA ALA A 2 -14.60 2.92 -15.67
C ALA A 2 -14.18 4.12 -14.82
N THR A 3 -14.92 4.40 -13.75
CA THR A 3 -14.63 5.51 -12.84
C THR A 3 -13.64 5.08 -11.77
N VAL A 4 -12.75 6.01 -11.36
CA VAL A 4 -11.72 5.76 -10.34
C VAL A 4 -11.95 6.68 -9.16
N SER A 5 -11.99 6.13 -7.94
CA SER A 5 -11.87 6.88 -6.68
C SER A 5 -10.48 6.67 -6.08
N VAL A 6 -9.86 7.74 -5.64
CA VAL A 6 -8.63 7.67 -4.84
C VAL A 6 -9.00 7.51 -3.36
N LEU A 7 -8.36 6.58 -2.66
CA LEU A 7 -8.50 6.36 -1.22
C LEU A 7 -7.18 6.70 -0.52
N MET A 8 -7.19 7.77 0.28
CA MET A 8 -6.02 8.30 0.97
C MET A 8 -6.35 8.59 2.43
N SER A 9 -5.37 8.49 3.32
CA SER A 9 -5.51 8.89 4.73
C SER A 9 -4.32 9.74 5.14
N VAL A 10 -4.59 10.82 5.88
CA VAL A 10 -3.61 11.71 6.48
C VAL A 10 -3.80 11.79 7.99
N TYR A 11 -2.72 11.99 8.73
CA TYR A 11 -2.75 12.13 10.17
C TYR A 11 -1.75 13.20 10.64
N GLN A 12 -1.78 13.55 11.92
CA GLN A 12 -1.05 14.68 12.53
C GLN A 12 0.46 14.75 12.20
N SER A 13 1.14 13.60 12.03
CA SER A 13 2.61 13.59 11.81
C SER A 13 3.00 13.69 10.34
N GLU A 14 2.04 13.89 9.44
CA GLU A 14 2.32 14.07 8.01
C GLU A 14 2.90 15.45 7.75
N ASN A 15 3.68 15.56 6.66
CA ASN A 15 4.22 16.83 6.17
C ASN A 15 3.23 17.48 5.19
N ALA A 16 2.94 18.76 5.39
CA ALA A 16 2.00 19.50 4.56
C ALA A 16 2.43 19.59 3.08
N GLU A 17 3.73 19.75 2.81
CA GLU A 17 4.26 19.75 1.43
C GLU A 17 4.11 18.39 0.76
N TYR A 18 4.31 17.29 1.51
CA TYR A 18 4.15 15.94 0.98
C TYR A 18 2.68 15.66 0.65
N LEU A 19 1.77 16.02 1.55
CA LEU A 19 0.34 15.91 1.28
C LEU A 19 -0.07 16.73 0.04
N HIS A 20 0.40 17.98 -0.07
CA HIS A 20 0.13 18.82 -1.24
C HIS A 20 0.64 18.16 -2.52
N ARG A 21 1.88 17.67 -2.52
CA ARG A 21 2.48 17.01 -3.68
C ARG A 21 1.79 15.70 -4.04
N SER A 22 1.38 14.92 -3.05
CA SER A 22 0.60 13.69 -3.26
C SER A 22 -0.75 13.98 -3.89
N LEU A 23 -1.52 14.97 -3.36
CA LEU A 23 -2.79 15.39 -3.95
C LEU A 23 -2.63 15.92 -5.37
N GLN A 24 -1.56 16.69 -5.65
CA GLN A 24 -1.22 17.14 -7.00
C GLN A 24 -0.99 15.95 -7.94
N SER A 25 -0.26 14.94 -7.47
CA SER A 25 0.07 13.76 -8.28
C SER A 25 -1.14 12.88 -8.63
N VAL A 26 -2.17 12.88 -7.79
CA VAL A 26 -3.39 12.09 -8.03
C VAL A 26 -4.47 12.88 -8.76
N TRP A 27 -4.28 14.21 -8.94
CA TRP A 27 -5.23 15.04 -9.67
C TRP A 27 -4.58 15.78 -10.85
N ASP A 28 -3.76 16.81 -10.58
CA ASP A 28 -3.26 17.69 -11.64
C ASP A 28 -2.39 16.96 -12.65
N ASP A 29 -1.55 16.06 -12.17
CA ASP A 29 -0.56 15.35 -13.00
C ASP A 29 -1.14 14.14 -13.75
N GLN A 30 -2.34 13.63 -13.39
CA GLN A 30 -2.89 12.44 -14.02
C GLN A 30 -3.39 12.69 -15.44
N THR A 31 -3.12 11.75 -16.35
CA THR A 31 -3.71 11.72 -17.70
C THR A 31 -5.20 11.37 -17.62
N LEU A 32 -5.57 10.40 -16.79
CA LEU A 32 -6.96 10.07 -16.46
C LEU A 32 -7.30 10.63 -15.08
N LYS A 33 -8.16 11.65 -15.03
CA LYS A 33 -8.60 12.24 -13.76
C LYS A 33 -9.49 11.26 -13.00
N PRO A 34 -9.27 11.09 -11.67
CA PRO A 34 -10.22 10.34 -10.85
C PRO A 34 -11.55 11.10 -10.76
N SER A 35 -12.65 10.38 -10.64
CA SER A 35 -13.97 10.99 -10.42
C SER A 35 -14.21 11.42 -8.97
N GLN A 36 -13.39 10.88 -8.04
CA GLN A 36 -13.51 11.15 -6.60
C GLN A 36 -12.15 10.95 -5.92
N ILE A 37 -11.89 11.78 -4.90
CA ILE A 37 -10.80 11.59 -3.94
C ILE A 37 -11.43 11.52 -2.55
N VAL A 38 -11.32 10.38 -1.87
CA VAL A 38 -11.74 10.21 -0.47
C VAL A 38 -10.50 10.35 0.40
N LEU A 39 -10.41 11.48 1.09
CA LEU A 39 -9.34 11.81 2.02
C LEU A 39 -9.83 11.66 3.46
N ILE A 40 -9.25 10.72 4.21
CA ILE A 40 -9.57 10.50 5.62
C ILE A 40 -8.57 11.27 6.48
N ILE A 41 -9.06 12.20 7.29
CA ILE A 41 -8.28 12.88 8.33
C ILE A 41 -8.38 12.02 9.60
N ASP A 42 -7.29 11.34 9.94
CA ASP A 42 -7.25 10.39 11.05
C ASP A 42 -6.89 11.07 12.38
N GLY A 43 -7.87 11.71 12.98
CA GLY A 43 -7.77 12.55 14.18
C GLY A 43 -7.35 14.00 13.87
N PRO A 44 -7.27 14.85 14.88
CA PRO A 44 -6.92 16.25 14.70
C PRO A 44 -5.56 16.44 14.00
N ILE A 45 -5.49 17.37 13.05
CA ILE A 45 -4.28 17.72 12.30
C ILE A 45 -3.86 19.17 12.60
N GLY A 46 -2.59 19.48 12.34
CA GLY A 46 -2.06 20.85 12.50
C GLY A 46 -2.57 21.85 11.46
N LYS A 47 -2.40 23.13 11.73
CA LYS A 47 -2.90 24.23 10.86
C LYS A 47 -2.36 24.14 9.43
N GLU A 48 -1.10 23.76 9.24
CA GLU A 48 -0.47 23.67 7.92
C GLU A 48 -1.12 22.58 7.07
N LEU A 49 -1.35 21.41 7.64
CA LEU A 49 -2.08 20.33 6.98
C LEU A 49 -3.53 20.73 6.66
N GLN A 50 -4.21 21.39 7.62
CA GLN A 50 -5.57 21.87 7.41
C GLN A 50 -5.66 22.86 6.24
N GLN A 51 -4.71 23.79 6.14
CA GLN A 51 -4.66 24.75 5.02
C GLN A 51 -4.50 24.04 3.67
N VAL A 52 -3.72 22.98 3.59
CA VAL A 52 -3.60 22.15 2.37
C VAL A 52 -4.93 21.51 2.03
N VAL A 53 -5.59 20.88 3.01
CA VAL A 53 -6.91 20.23 2.81
C VAL A 53 -7.94 21.26 2.34
N ASP A 54 -8.04 22.42 2.99
CA ASP A 54 -8.98 23.47 2.65
C ASP A 54 -8.74 24.03 1.24
N SER A 55 -7.47 24.26 0.88
CA SER A 55 -7.08 24.72 -0.45
C SER A 55 -7.51 23.72 -1.55
N TRP A 56 -7.25 22.42 -1.34
CA TRP A 56 -7.66 21.38 -2.28
C TRP A 56 -9.18 21.21 -2.30
N LYS A 57 -9.87 21.32 -1.17
CA LYS A 57 -11.34 21.27 -1.12
C LYS A 57 -11.96 22.44 -1.89
N ASN A 58 -11.41 23.64 -1.76
CA ASN A 58 -11.85 24.80 -2.54
C ASN A 58 -11.62 24.61 -4.04
N LYS A 59 -10.50 23.97 -4.43
CA LYS A 59 -10.16 23.70 -5.83
C LYS A 59 -11.05 22.63 -6.46
N LEU A 60 -11.31 21.54 -5.74
CA LEU A 60 -11.94 20.33 -6.28
C LEU A 60 -13.44 20.22 -5.98
N GLY A 61 -13.96 21.03 -5.07
CA GLY A 61 -15.37 20.97 -4.68
C GLY A 61 -15.79 19.56 -4.25
N ASP A 62 -16.83 19.04 -4.87
CA ASP A 62 -17.40 17.75 -4.51
C ASP A 62 -16.56 16.53 -4.92
N VAL A 63 -15.58 16.71 -5.79
CA VAL A 63 -14.63 15.63 -6.14
C VAL A 63 -13.79 15.22 -4.92
N LEU A 64 -13.43 16.17 -4.04
CA LEU A 64 -12.73 15.86 -2.80
C LEU A 64 -13.73 15.63 -1.66
N CYS A 65 -13.94 14.38 -1.31
CA CYS A 65 -14.71 13.97 -0.13
C CYS A 65 -13.77 13.87 1.07
N VAL A 66 -13.86 14.83 1.99
CA VAL A 66 -13.09 14.81 3.25
C VAL A 66 -13.91 14.11 4.32
N VAL A 67 -13.31 13.12 4.99
CA VAL A 67 -13.93 12.34 6.06
C VAL A 67 -13.05 12.42 7.31
N GLU A 68 -13.58 12.93 8.41
CA GLU A 68 -12.82 13.17 9.63
C GLU A 68 -13.09 12.10 10.69
N ASN A 69 -12.04 11.67 11.38
CA ASN A 69 -12.13 10.94 12.64
C ASN A 69 -11.93 11.91 13.80
N GLU A 70 -12.73 11.79 14.84
CA GLU A 70 -12.60 12.63 16.05
C GLU A 70 -11.26 12.42 16.78
N VAL A 71 -10.73 11.20 16.70
CA VAL A 71 -9.45 10.80 17.27
C VAL A 71 -8.66 9.93 16.28
N ASN A 72 -7.34 9.80 16.48
CA ASN A 72 -6.54 8.90 15.65
C ASN A 72 -6.93 7.42 15.91
N LEU A 73 -7.60 6.84 14.93
CA LEU A 73 -8.04 5.44 14.92
C LEU A 73 -7.02 4.48 14.31
N GLY A 74 -6.05 5.02 13.57
CA GLY A 74 -5.03 4.30 12.81
C GLY A 74 -5.49 3.94 11.39
N LEU A 75 -4.51 3.73 10.50
CA LEU A 75 -4.70 3.56 9.06
C LEU A 75 -5.79 2.52 8.70
N THR A 76 -5.79 1.37 9.38
CA THR A 76 -6.72 0.27 9.08
C THR A 76 -8.18 0.69 9.20
N LYS A 77 -8.55 1.33 10.31
CA LYS A 77 -9.92 1.80 10.55
C LYS A 77 -10.27 2.97 9.63
N SER A 78 -9.33 3.87 9.41
CA SER A 78 -9.50 5.01 8.50
C SER A 78 -9.77 4.56 7.07
N LEU A 79 -9.04 3.57 6.56
CA LEU A 79 -9.30 2.99 5.24
C LEU A 79 -10.68 2.32 5.17
N ASN A 80 -11.06 1.51 6.17
CA ASN A 80 -12.39 0.90 6.22
C ASN A 80 -13.52 1.94 6.24
N LYS A 81 -13.34 3.06 6.97
CA LYS A 81 -14.29 4.17 6.96
C LYS A 81 -14.36 4.83 5.58
N GLY A 82 -13.20 5.10 4.96
CA GLY A 82 -13.14 5.69 3.63
C GLY A 82 -13.80 4.83 2.55
N LEU A 83 -13.67 3.51 2.63
CA LEU A 83 -14.32 2.58 1.70
C LEU A 83 -15.86 2.74 1.64
N GLN A 84 -16.49 3.20 2.72
CA GLN A 84 -17.94 3.43 2.77
C GLN A 84 -18.39 4.64 1.95
N HIS A 85 -17.46 5.54 1.60
CA HIS A 85 -17.72 6.75 0.82
C HIS A 85 -17.35 6.60 -0.67
N ILE A 86 -16.80 5.47 -1.08
CA ILE A 86 -16.40 5.19 -2.46
C ILE A 86 -17.63 4.99 -3.35
N THR A 87 -17.68 5.75 -4.44
CA THR A 87 -18.78 5.68 -5.42
C THR A 87 -18.36 5.08 -6.77
N SER A 88 -17.06 5.01 -7.06
CA SER A 88 -16.50 4.55 -8.33
C SER A 88 -16.36 3.04 -8.41
N GLU A 89 -16.19 2.53 -9.63
CA GLU A 89 -15.95 1.11 -9.90
C GLU A 89 -14.57 0.65 -9.42
N TYR A 90 -13.54 1.50 -9.57
CA TYR A 90 -12.18 1.23 -9.16
C TYR A 90 -11.74 2.13 -8.00
N ILE A 91 -10.92 1.57 -7.12
CA ILE A 91 -10.36 2.22 -5.95
C ILE A 91 -8.84 2.23 -6.07
N ALA A 92 -8.24 3.38 -6.32
CA ALA A 92 -6.79 3.57 -6.29
C ALA A 92 -6.37 3.97 -4.88
N ARG A 93 -5.65 3.09 -4.18
CA ARG A 93 -5.10 3.40 -2.86
C ARG A 93 -3.75 4.12 -3.03
N THR A 94 -3.53 5.19 -2.25
CA THR A 94 -2.24 5.90 -2.22
C THR A 94 -1.95 6.43 -0.82
N ASP A 95 -0.66 6.55 -0.45
CA ASP A 95 -0.24 7.22 0.78
C ASP A 95 -0.16 8.74 0.58
N SER A 96 -0.28 9.49 1.67
CA SER A 96 -0.30 10.97 1.66
C SER A 96 1.09 11.60 1.43
N ASP A 97 2.15 10.79 1.43
CA ASP A 97 3.53 11.21 1.21
C ASP A 97 4.16 10.67 -0.10
N ASP A 98 3.43 9.81 -0.82
CA ASP A 98 3.86 9.23 -2.08
C ASP A 98 3.42 10.06 -3.30
N ILE A 99 4.04 9.80 -4.46
CA ILE A 99 3.75 10.49 -5.73
C ILE A 99 3.29 9.46 -6.76
N SER A 100 2.05 9.57 -7.23
CA SER A 100 1.54 8.76 -8.33
C SER A 100 2.14 9.18 -9.67
N MET A 101 2.54 8.20 -10.50
CA MET A 101 3.00 8.50 -11.86
C MET A 101 1.84 9.02 -12.73
N PRO A 102 2.09 9.90 -13.71
CA PRO A 102 1.02 10.56 -14.49
C PRO A 102 0.07 9.61 -15.20
N SER A 103 0.56 8.50 -15.71
CA SER A 103 -0.25 7.49 -16.43
C SER A 103 -0.85 6.41 -15.54
N ARG A 104 -0.66 6.48 -14.22
CA ARG A 104 -1.02 5.39 -13.29
C ARG A 104 -2.48 4.97 -13.44
N PHE A 105 -3.42 5.90 -13.34
CA PHE A 105 -4.84 5.54 -13.31
C PHE A 105 -5.32 5.04 -14.67
N GLU A 106 -4.81 5.61 -15.75
CA GLU A 106 -5.11 5.16 -17.11
C GLU A 106 -4.60 3.74 -17.36
N LEU A 107 -3.32 3.46 -17.05
CA LEU A 107 -2.72 2.14 -17.21
C LEU A 107 -3.46 1.08 -16.38
N GLN A 108 -3.70 1.37 -15.11
CA GLN A 108 -4.31 0.40 -14.20
C GLN A 108 -5.79 0.15 -14.52
N SER A 109 -6.57 1.19 -14.86
CA SER A 109 -7.98 1.00 -15.22
C SER A 109 -8.12 0.26 -16.55
N THR A 110 -7.30 0.60 -17.55
CA THR A 110 -7.27 -0.10 -18.85
C THR A 110 -6.91 -1.58 -18.67
N TYR A 111 -5.93 -1.88 -17.82
CA TYR A 111 -5.58 -3.26 -17.50
C TYR A 111 -6.76 -4.02 -16.88
N LEU A 112 -7.40 -3.44 -15.87
CA LEU A 112 -8.57 -4.06 -15.25
C LEU A 112 -9.73 -4.22 -16.24
N ASP A 113 -10.00 -3.24 -17.11
CA ASP A 113 -11.04 -3.33 -18.13
C ASP A 113 -10.80 -4.51 -19.11
N THR A 114 -9.54 -4.79 -19.44
CA THR A 114 -9.16 -5.87 -20.36
C THR A 114 -8.94 -7.22 -19.68
N HIS A 115 -8.82 -7.26 -18.35
CA HIS A 115 -8.63 -8.47 -17.54
C HIS A 115 -9.72 -8.60 -16.47
N PRO A 116 -10.95 -8.99 -16.85
CA PRO A 116 -12.10 -9.01 -15.93
C PRO A 116 -11.98 -10.04 -14.80
N ASP A 117 -11.05 -10.99 -14.94
CA ASP A 117 -10.70 -11.99 -13.94
C ASP A 117 -9.80 -11.44 -12.82
N ILE A 118 -9.10 -10.31 -13.04
CA ILE A 118 -8.25 -9.68 -12.02
C ILE A 118 -9.08 -8.70 -11.17
N ASP A 119 -9.01 -8.84 -9.86
CA ASP A 119 -9.76 -8.04 -8.89
C ASP A 119 -8.91 -6.96 -8.22
N ILE A 120 -7.63 -7.24 -8.00
CA ILE A 120 -6.66 -6.34 -7.37
C ILE A 120 -5.41 -6.32 -8.22
N MET A 121 -4.97 -5.14 -8.60
CA MET A 121 -3.71 -4.99 -9.29
C MET A 121 -2.81 -3.95 -8.66
N GLY A 122 -1.51 -4.18 -8.74
CA GLY A 122 -0.47 -3.22 -8.39
C GLY A 122 0.37 -2.83 -9.59
N GLY A 123 1.54 -2.29 -9.31
CA GLY A 123 2.59 -2.03 -10.29
C GLY A 123 3.92 -1.86 -9.59
N SER A 124 4.99 -1.76 -10.37
CA SER A 124 6.31 -1.47 -9.85
C SER A 124 6.34 -0.09 -9.20
N MET A 125 7.22 0.09 -8.22
CA MET A 125 7.43 1.38 -7.58
C MET A 125 8.90 1.75 -7.53
N GLN A 126 9.19 3.04 -7.61
CA GLN A 126 10.52 3.58 -7.45
C GLN A 126 10.65 4.26 -6.09
N GLU A 127 11.65 3.88 -5.33
CA GLU A 127 11.96 4.52 -4.06
C GLU A 127 12.76 5.80 -4.29
N PHE A 128 12.43 6.87 -3.56
CA PHE A 128 13.16 8.13 -3.57
C PHE A 128 13.27 8.70 -2.15
N ASN A 129 14.29 9.54 -1.94
CA ASN A 129 14.53 10.21 -0.65
C ASN A 129 14.04 11.66 -0.67
N ASP A 130 14.23 12.36 0.45
CA ASP A 130 13.84 13.77 0.61
C ASP A 130 14.64 14.74 -0.29
N THR A 131 15.78 14.30 -0.84
CA THR A 131 16.55 15.04 -1.86
C THR A 131 16.14 14.71 -3.29
N ASN A 132 15.04 13.94 -3.46
CA ASN A 132 14.52 13.46 -4.73
C ASN A 132 15.47 12.54 -5.52
N ASP A 133 16.50 11.96 -4.85
CA ASP A 133 17.35 10.96 -5.48
C ASP A 133 16.61 9.61 -5.55
N CYS A 134 16.65 9.01 -6.73
CA CYS A 134 16.13 7.66 -6.95
C CYS A 134 17.06 6.65 -6.27
N ILE A 135 16.50 5.83 -5.36
CA ILE A 135 17.26 4.86 -4.57
C ILE A 135 17.22 3.49 -5.23
N ASN A 136 16.03 2.98 -5.52
CA ASN A 136 15.83 1.63 -5.99
C ASN A 136 14.47 1.50 -6.70
N VAL A 137 14.36 0.56 -7.65
CA VAL A 137 13.09 0.16 -8.25
C VAL A 137 12.71 -1.20 -7.65
N ARG A 138 11.46 -1.34 -7.24
CA ARG A 138 10.90 -2.61 -6.77
C ARG A 138 9.91 -3.14 -7.77
N HIS A 139 10.19 -4.32 -8.29
CA HIS A 139 9.31 -5.10 -9.13
C HIS A 139 8.55 -6.13 -8.30
N TYR A 140 7.36 -6.49 -8.76
CA TYR A 140 6.47 -7.44 -8.11
C TYR A 140 6.08 -8.55 -9.09
N PRO A 141 5.65 -9.73 -8.61
CA PRO A 141 5.17 -10.80 -9.48
C PRO A 141 4.02 -10.32 -10.37
N LEU A 142 4.08 -10.56 -11.67
CA LEU A 142 3.14 -9.98 -12.63
C LEU A 142 1.80 -10.72 -12.65
N THR A 143 1.83 -12.06 -12.58
CA THR A 143 0.63 -12.88 -12.71
C THR A 143 0.01 -13.25 -11.37
N HIS A 144 -1.27 -13.64 -11.39
CA HIS A 144 -1.96 -14.19 -10.21
C HIS A 144 -1.24 -15.42 -9.66
N GLU A 145 -0.81 -16.33 -10.54
CA GLU A 145 -0.13 -17.54 -10.13
C GLU A 145 1.19 -17.27 -9.39
N GLU A 146 2.01 -16.37 -9.94
CA GLU A 146 3.27 -15.94 -9.32
C GLU A 146 3.01 -15.24 -7.99
N SER A 147 2.05 -14.31 -7.95
CA SER A 147 1.67 -13.57 -6.75
C SER A 147 1.17 -14.48 -5.64
N SER A 148 0.34 -15.48 -5.98
CA SER A 148 -0.19 -16.48 -5.05
C SER A 148 0.88 -17.41 -4.49
N LYS A 149 1.96 -17.65 -5.25
CA LYS A 149 3.15 -18.39 -4.78
C LYS A 149 4.06 -17.48 -3.94
N TYR A 150 4.17 -16.21 -4.31
CA TYR A 150 5.09 -15.26 -3.67
C TYR A 150 4.63 -14.80 -2.30
N ILE A 151 3.32 -14.74 -2.04
CA ILE A 151 2.76 -14.21 -0.78
C ILE A 151 3.31 -14.88 0.48
N VAL A 152 3.66 -16.15 0.43
CA VAL A 152 4.26 -16.85 1.58
C VAL A 152 5.67 -16.34 1.92
N LYS A 153 6.34 -15.71 0.95
CA LYS A 153 7.70 -15.16 1.09
C LYS A 153 7.67 -13.67 1.45
N ALA A 154 6.85 -12.88 0.74
CA ALA A 154 6.76 -11.43 0.92
C ALA A 154 5.41 -10.92 0.40
N SER A 155 5.11 -9.62 0.64
CA SER A 155 3.94 -8.98 0.03
C SER A 155 4.07 -9.00 -1.50
N PRO A 156 3.08 -9.55 -2.23
CA PRO A 156 3.10 -9.60 -3.69
C PRO A 156 2.70 -8.27 -4.34
N LEU A 157 2.23 -7.32 -3.55
CA LEU A 157 1.75 -6.01 -3.99
C LEU A 157 2.34 -4.91 -3.11
N ALA A 158 2.63 -3.75 -3.69
CA ALA A 158 2.89 -2.53 -2.94
C ALA A 158 1.56 -1.87 -2.60
N HIS A 159 1.22 -1.77 -1.32
CA HIS A 159 -0.07 -1.22 -0.89
C HIS A 159 -0.40 0.16 -1.46
N PRO A 160 0.54 1.15 -1.52
CA PRO A 160 0.23 2.46 -2.09
C PRO A 160 0.12 2.48 -3.63
N SER A 161 0.45 1.39 -4.31
CA SER A 161 0.36 1.31 -5.77
C SER A 161 -0.89 0.59 -6.28
N VAL A 162 -1.73 0.03 -5.39
CA VAL A 162 -2.82 -0.83 -5.84
C VAL A 162 -4.01 -0.07 -6.39
N MET A 163 -4.66 -0.68 -7.40
CA MET A 163 -6.01 -0.39 -7.85
C MET A 163 -6.87 -1.63 -7.68
N MET A 164 -8.06 -1.48 -7.12
CA MET A 164 -8.94 -2.58 -6.71
C MET A 164 -10.34 -2.38 -7.27
N ARG A 165 -11.01 -3.45 -7.65
CA ARG A 165 -12.44 -3.37 -7.97
C ARG A 165 -13.25 -3.16 -6.71
N LYS A 166 -14.17 -2.19 -6.72
CA LYS A 166 -15.08 -1.94 -5.59
C LYS A 166 -15.88 -3.17 -5.20
N LYS A 167 -16.27 -4.01 -6.18
CA LYS A 167 -17.06 -5.23 -5.95
C LYS A 167 -16.49 -6.17 -4.87
N ILE A 168 -15.15 -6.19 -4.67
CA ILE A 168 -14.53 -7.04 -3.64
C ILE A 168 -14.92 -6.59 -2.22
N PHE A 169 -15.04 -5.27 -2.03
CA PHE A 169 -15.48 -4.69 -0.77
C PHE A 169 -17.00 -4.79 -0.59
N ASP A 170 -17.77 -4.65 -1.67
CA ASP A 170 -19.20 -4.92 -1.67
C ASP A 170 -19.49 -6.39 -1.32
N GLY A 171 -18.60 -7.31 -1.74
CA GLY A 171 -18.59 -8.73 -1.37
C GLY A 171 -18.14 -9.03 0.07
N GLY A 172 -17.82 -8.01 0.87
CA GLY A 172 -17.53 -8.15 2.29
C GLY A 172 -16.03 -8.15 2.65
N LEU A 173 -15.10 -8.09 1.69
CA LEU A 173 -13.68 -7.94 2.02
C LEU A 173 -13.45 -6.64 2.78
N ARG A 174 -12.64 -6.66 3.84
CA ARG A 174 -12.30 -5.49 4.66
C ARG A 174 -10.89 -5.61 5.20
N TYR A 175 -10.27 -4.47 5.47
CA TYR A 175 -9.04 -4.44 6.27
C TYR A 175 -9.32 -4.97 7.67
N ASN A 176 -8.51 -5.92 8.14
CA ASN A 176 -8.70 -6.52 9.46
C ASN A 176 -8.21 -5.58 10.56
N GLU A 177 -9.14 -5.00 11.32
CA GLU A 177 -8.87 -3.99 12.35
C GLU A 177 -8.07 -4.48 13.55
N LYS A 178 -7.87 -5.78 13.69
CA LYS A 178 -6.95 -6.36 14.67
C LYS A 178 -5.48 -6.01 14.37
N TYR A 179 -5.18 -5.65 13.11
CA TYR A 179 -3.82 -5.33 12.67
C TYR A 179 -3.67 -3.82 12.45
N ARG A 180 -2.91 -3.16 13.33
CA ARG A 180 -2.56 -1.73 13.16
C ARG A 180 -1.42 -1.51 12.15
N THR A 181 -0.64 -2.56 11.85
CA THR A 181 0.47 -2.54 10.90
C THR A 181 0.44 -3.81 10.07
N SER A 182 0.94 -3.75 8.84
CA SER A 182 0.94 -4.87 7.87
C SER A 182 -0.47 -5.40 7.57
N GLN A 183 -1.46 -4.53 7.69
CA GLN A 183 -2.88 -4.80 7.38
C GLN A 183 -3.09 -5.13 5.91
N ASP A 184 -2.23 -4.62 5.05
CA ASP A 184 -2.15 -4.92 3.62
C ASP A 184 -1.86 -6.40 3.36
N ILE A 185 -0.86 -6.97 4.03
CA ILE A 185 -0.52 -8.39 3.90
C ILE A 185 -1.70 -9.27 4.34
N ALA A 186 -2.38 -8.89 5.43
CA ALA A 186 -3.57 -9.61 5.89
C ALA A 186 -4.69 -9.54 4.85
N LEU A 187 -4.90 -8.36 4.22
CA LEU A 187 -5.89 -8.17 3.17
C LEU A 187 -5.60 -9.05 1.94
N TRP A 188 -4.32 -9.16 1.54
CA TRP A 188 -3.95 -10.02 0.42
C TRP A 188 -4.21 -11.49 0.69
N TYR A 189 -3.93 -11.98 1.91
CA TYR A 189 -4.30 -13.33 2.31
C TYR A 189 -5.82 -13.54 2.29
N ASP A 190 -6.58 -12.59 2.84
CA ASP A 190 -8.04 -12.69 2.89
C ASP A 190 -8.64 -12.62 1.47
N ALA A 191 -8.09 -11.80 0.58
CA ALA A 191 -8.50 -11.73 -0.83
C ALA A 191 -8.28 -13.05 -1.56
N LEU A 192 -7.08 -13.63 -1.45
CA LEU A 192 -6.77 -14.93 -2.08
C LEU A 192 -7.66 -16.07 -1.54
N LEU A 193 -7.95 -16.06 -0.24
CA LEU A 193 -8.83 -17.05 0.40
C LEU A 193 -10.28 -16.90 -0.01
N ALA A 194 -10.71 -15.68 -0.36
CA ALA A 194 -12.03 -15.42 -0.92
C ALA A 194 -12.12 -15.70 -2.42
N GLY A 195 -11.03 -16.16 -3.06
CA GLY A 195 -10.98 -16.48 -4.47
C GLY A 195 -10.76 -15.28 -5.40
N TYR A 196 -10.37 -14.10 -4.86
CA TYR A 196 -10.03 -12.94 -5.67
C TYR A 196 -8.64 -13.08 -6.29
N HIS A 197 -8.49 -12.61 -7.51
CA HIS A 197 -7.26 -12.66 -8.26
C HIS A 197 -6.47 -11.36 -8.15
N ILE A 198 -5.16 -11.49 -7.97
CA ILE A 198 -4.22 -10.38 -7.83
C ILE A 198 -3.14 -10.44 -8.91
N ALA A 199 -2.73 -9.29 -9.44
CA ALA A 199 -1.69 -9.17 -10.47
C ALA A 199 -0.92 -7.86 -10.32
N ASN A 200 0.14 -7.67 -11.11
CA ASN A 200 0.82 -6.38 -11.25
C ASN A 200 1.15 -6.12 -12.72
N ILE A 201 1.36 -4.84 -13.06
CA ILE A 201 2.07 -4.42 -14.26
C ILE A 201 3.52 -4.11 -13.92
N ASP A 202 4.42 -4.26 -14.90
CA ASP A 202 5.86 -3.99 -14.68
C ASP A 202 6.17 -2.49 -14.70
N ASP A 203 5.23 -1.67 -15.18
CA ASP A 203 5.37 -0.22 -15.21
C ASP A 203 5.53 0.35 -13.80
N ILE A 204 6.41 1.37 -13.67
CA ILE A 204 6.52 2.14 -12.44
C ILE A 204 5.29 3.06 -12.36
N VAL A 205 4.42 2.79 -11.39
CA VAL A 205 3.17 3.55 -11.19
C VAL A 205 3.22 4.49 -10.00
N LEU A 206 4.26 4.37 -9.17
CA LEU A 206 4.39 5.13 -7.92
C LEU A 206 5.85 5.45 -7.61
N LEU A 207 6.10 6.68 -7.19
CA LEU A 207 7.31 7.05 -6.47
C LEU A 207 7.02 6.95 -4.98
N PHE A 208 7.72 6.03 -4.31
CA PHE A 208 7.56 5.73 -2.89
C PHE A 208 8.58 6.53 -2.07
N ARG A 209 8.10 7.39 -1.17
CA ARG A 209 8.97 8.22 -0.35
C ARG A 209 9.60 7.42 0.78
N GLN A 210 10.92 7.41 0.80
CA GLN A 210 11.70 6.92 1.94
C GLN A 210 12.12 8.09 2.83
N SER A 211 11.21 8.54 3.71
CA SER A 211 11.55 9.52 4.75
C SER A 211 12.11 8.82 5.99
N GLY A 212 13.22 9.34 6.53
CA GLY A 212 13.78 9.00 7.82
C GLY A 212 14.57 7.70 7.90
N ASP A 213 15.02 7.40 9.12
CA ASP A 213 15.89 6.26 9.42
C ASP A 213 15.15 4.92 9.23
N VAL A 214 15.52 4.21 8.17
CA VAL A 214 14.98 2.86 7.84
C VAL A 214 15.11 1.90 9.03
N PHE A 215 16.08 2.12 9.94
CA PHE A 215 16.27 1.32 11.14
C PHE A 215 15.19 1.59 12.21
N LYS A 216 14.67 2.81 12.34
CA LYS A 216 13.59 3.14 13.29
C LYS A 216 12.25 2.47 12.93
N ARG A 217 12.03 2.12 11.65
CA ARG A 217 10.82 1.43 11.18
C ARG A 217 10.81 -0.08 11.53
N ARG A 218 11.90 -0.63 12.12
CA ARG A 218 12.05 -2.06 12.45
C ARG A 218 11.50 -2.48 13.81
N GLY A 219 10.55 -1.76 14.39
CA GLY A 219 10.02 -2.06 15.72
C GLY A 219 9.69 -3.55 15.93
N ARG A 220 10.14 -4.13 17.05
CA ARG A 220 9.93 -5.54 17.42
C ARG A 220 8.43 -5.92 17.42
N ALA A 221 7.58 -5.00 17.85
CA ALA A 221 6.13 -5.19 17.83
C ALA A 221 5.59 -5.37 16.40
N LYS A 222 6.08 -4.57 15.42
CA LYS A 222 5.73 -4.71 14.01
C LYS A 222 6.20 -6.04 13.43
N ALA A 223 7.43 -6.46 13.75
CA ALA A 223 7.97 -7.74 13.30
C ALA A 223 7.15 -8.93 13.82
N TRP A 224 6.73 -8.87 15.09
CA TRP A 224 5.90 -9.90 15.69
C TRP A 224 4.48 -9.92 15.11
N ASN A 225 3.91 -8.76 14.85
CA ASN A 225 2.60 -8.66 14.22
C ASN A 225 2.61 -9.25 12.80
N GLU A 226 3.60 -8.87 12.00
CA GLU A 226 3.81 -9.40 10.66
C GLU A 226 4.02 -10.93 10.67
N PHE A 227 4.81 -11.44 11.61
CA PHE A 227 4.99 -12.89 11.80
C PHE A 227 3.66 -13.61 12.02
N LYS A 228 2.80 -13.08 12.91
CA LYS A 228 1.48 -13.68 13.17
C LYS A 228 0.60 -13.69 11.92
N ILE A 229 0.61 -12.61 11.13
CA ILE A 229 -0.15 -12.52 9.89
C ILE A 229 0.30 -13.59 8.90
N TYR A 230 1.61 -13.71 8.68
CA TYR A 230 2.14 -14.74 7.78
C TYR A 230 1.85 -16.16 8.26
N MET A 231 2.05 -16.45 9.55
CA MET A 231 1.76 -17.77 10.11
C MET A 231 0.29 -18.16 9.91
N ASN A 232 -0.64 -17.24 10.23
CA ASN A 232 -2.08 -17.46 10.05
C ASN A 232 -2.45 -17.57 8.57
N GLY A 233 -1.92 -16.70 7.71
CA GLY A 233 -2.19 -16.71 6.27
C GLY A 233 -1.71 -17.98 5.59
N ILE A 234 -0.49 -18.45 5.90
CA ILE A 234 0.07 -19.71 5.40
C ILE A 234 -0.77 -20.90 5.87
N TYR A 235 -1.15 -20.91 7.15
CA TYR A 235 -2.02 -21.96 7.70
C TYR A 235 -3.33 -22.07 6.91
N ARG A 236 -4.00 -20.94 6.69
CA ARG A 236 -5.28 -20.90 5.99
C ARG A 236 -5.17 -21.26 4.49
N LEU A 237 -4.06 -20.90 3.83
CA LEU A 237 -3.84 -21.17 2.39
C LEU A 237 -3.25 -22.56 2.10
N LYS A 238 -2.36 -23.06 2.96
CA LYS A 238 -1.52 -24.23 2.68
C LYS A 238 -1.65 -25.34 3.71
N GLY A 239 -2.39 -25.12 4.82
CA GLY A 239 -2.53 -26.05 5.91
C GLY A 239 -1.29 -26.14 6.81
N LEU A 240 -1.30 -27.11 7.76
CA LEU A 240 -0.25 -27.26 8.76
C LEU A 240 1.06 -27.84 8.19
N LEU A 241 0.95 -28.78 7.25
CA LEU A 241 2.08 -29.55 6.72
C LEU A 241 2.68 -28.88 5.49
N THR A 242 3.41 -27.75 5.69
CA THR A 242 4.10 -27.06 4.61
C THR A 242 5.45 -26.48 5.07
N LEU A 243 6.45 -26.52 4.20
CA LEU A 243 7.76 -25.90 4.45
C LEU A 243 7.73 -24.36 4.38
N ASN A 244 6.61 -23.78 3.92
CA ASN A 244 6.50 -22.33 3.75
C ASN A 244 6.64 -21.54 5.07
N TYR A 245 6.44 -22.16 6.21
CA TYR A 245 6.67 -21.55 7.53
C TYR A 245 8.10 -21.10 7.78
N ILE A 246 9.06 -21.65 7.03
CA ILE A 246 10.47 -21.23 7.15
C ILE A 246 10.66 -19.73 6.84
N TYR A 247 9.85 -19.15 5.90
CA TYR A 247 10.00 -17.75 5.50
C TYR A 247 9.67 -16.76 6.61
N PRO A 248 8.48 -16.81 7.28
CA PRO A 248 8.18 -15.89 8.38
C PRO A 248 9.09 -16.12 9.59
N ILE A 249 9.51 -17.37 9.87
CA ILE A 249 10.45 -17.69 10.95
C ILE A 249 11.80 -17.04 10.68
N ALA A 250 12.38 -17.25 9.50
CA ALA A 250 13.67 -16.65 9.12
C ALA A 250 13.61 -15.10 9.14
N ARG A 251 12.49 -14.53 8.66
CA ARG A 251 12.27 -13.08 8.68
C ARG A 251 12.19 -12.54 10.11
N LEU A 252 11.48 -13.23 11.00
CA LEU A 252 11.38 -12.83 12.40
C LEU A 252 12.76 -12.86 13.07
N ILE A 253 13.51 -13.96 12.89
CA ILE A 253 14.88 -14.09 13.41
C ILE A 253 15.75 -12.92 12.92
N PHE A 254 15.74 -12.65 11.62
CA PHE A 254 16.52 -11.54 11.03
C PHE A 254 16.13 -10.17 11.60
N ARG A 255 14.85 -9.91 11.82
CA ARG A 255 14.35 -8.63 12.38
C ARG A 255 14.61 -8.49 13.88
N MET A 256 14.78 -9.60 14.60
CA MET A 256 15.10 -9.60 16.03
C MET A 256 16.61 -9.53 16.31
N MET A 257 17.46 -9.64 15.27
CA MET A 257 18.91 -9.53 15.43
C MET A 257 19.31 -8.12 15.87
N PRO A 258 20.33 -8.00 16.73
CA PRO A 258 20.93 -6.71 17.08
C PRO A 258 21.43 -5.95 15.84
N ASP A 259 21.28 -4.62 15.84
CA ASP A 259 21.67 -3.77 14.70
C ASP A 259 23.14 -3.94 14.28
N GLY A 260 24.05 -4.22 15.22
CA GLY A 260 25.47 -4.49 14.93
C GLY A 260 25.69 -5.71 14.02
N ILE A 261 24.93 -6.79 14.25
CA ILE A 261 25.01 -8.01 13.40
C ILE A 261 24.44 -7.71 12.02
N ILE A 262 23.35 -6.96 11.97
CA ILE A 262 22.69 -6.58 10.72
C ILE A 262 23.61 -5.71 9.87
N LYS A 263 24.29 -4.71 10.48
CA LYS A 263 25.29 -3.88 9.80
C LYS A 263 26.45 -4.71 9.21
N LEU A 264 26.93 -5.70 9.96
CA LEU A 264 27.97 -6.64 9.47
C LEU A 264 27.49 -7.45 8.26
N ILE A 265 26.25 -7.96 8.28
CA ILE A 265 25.66 -8.69 7.15
C ILE A 265 25.50 -7.77 5.92
N TYR A 266 25.05 -6.52 6.13
CA TYR A 266 24.92 -5.54 5.04
C TYR A 266 26.26 -5.09 4.45
N GLN A 267 27.32 -5.04 5.23
CA GLN A 267 28.66 -4.68 4.79
C GLN A 267 29.40 -5.88 4.15
N SER A 268 28.98 -7.11 4.41
CA SER A 268 29.59 -8.29 3.83
C SER A 268 29.18 -8.46 2.37
N LYS A 269 30.10 -9.00 1.53
CA LYS A 269 29.86 -9.33 0.11
C LYS A 269 28.72 -10.36 -0.11
N MET A 270 28.15 -10.92 0.96
CA MET A 270 27.00 -11.83 0.92
C MET A 270 25.72 -11.15 0.44
N ARG A 271 25.56 -9.85 0.61
CA ARG A 271 24.41 -9.07 0.12
C ARG A 271 24.20 -9.25 -1.40
N ASN A 272 25.28 -9.20 -2.17
CA ASN A 272 25.23 -9.31 -3.64
C ASN A 272 24.83 -10.72 -4.13
N LYS A 273 24.96 -11.74 -3.28
CA LYS A 273 24.57 -13.13 -3.59
C LYS A 273 23.11 -13.45 -3.22
N MET A 274 22.54 -12.77 -2.21
CA MET A 274 21.14 -12.96 -1.79
C MET A 274 20.12 -12.19 -2.64
N LEU A 275 20.55 -11.10 -3.28
CA LEU A 275 19.68 -10.24 -4.11
C LEU A 275 19.68 -10.64 -5.60
N LYS A 276 20.50 -11.61 -6.01
CA LYS A 276 20.57 -12.12 -7.39
C LYS A 276 19.81 -13.45 -7.61
N ARG A 277 18.83 -13.77 -6.73
CA ARG A 277 17.93 -14.92 -6.93
C ARG A 277 16.47 -14.51 -6.83
#